data_b65bad61c699f3118f99530b4e88abcb
#
_entry.id   b65bad61c699f3118f99530b4e88abcb
#
_cell.length_a   1.000
_cell.length_b   1.000
_cell.length_c   1.000
_cell.angle_alpha   90.00
_cell.angle_beta   90.00
_cell.angle_gamma   90.00
#
_symmetry.space_group_name_H-M   'P 1'
#
loop_
_entity.id
_entity.type
_entity.pdbx_description
1 polymer ?
#
loop_
_entity_poly.entity_id
_entity_poly.type
_entity_poly.pdbx_seq_one_letter_code
_entity_poly.pdbx_strand_id
1 'polypeptide(L)'
;MTQTLQAPDGAAERAARLAFVALIAGALAISFSPIFVRVSELEPTATAFWRVFLALPLLIVWTGGQRGRVAPPRRTRLRVRELCLLALPGVAFAGDLFFWHWSIQFTSVANSTLFANLAPIFVVLAAWLLFGQRFSRLFLAGLATAVAGAALLIGGSLSLGWSHLLGDGMATITALFYAAYILAIGHLSRRYSTRYLMIVSAVVSSLILLPAAILAGESLIPQTVRGWLILIGLAWISQAAGQTLIALGLARLPAAFSSISLLIQPVGAAALAWLLLAEGLALHQIVGGLIVLYGIFLARRGSRPTRSRD
;
A
#
# COMPACT_ATOMS: atom_id res chain seq x y z
N MET A 1 -4.97 18.36 -46.72
CA MET A 1 -4.51 17.22 -45.92
C MET A 1 -5.11 17.40 -44.53
N THR A 2 -6.25 16.79 -44.30
CA THR A 2 -7.04 16.85 -43.05
C THR A 2 -6.47 15.78 -42.10
N GLN A 3 -5.69 16.19 -41.09
CA GLN A 3 -5.32 15.30 -39.97
C GLN A 3 -6.60 15.04 -39.17
N THR A 4 -7.13 13.85 -39.31
CA THR A 4 -8.12 13.27 -38.41
C THR A 4 -7.55 13.21 -37.00
N LEU A 5 -8.04 14.06 -36.11
CA LEU A 5 -7.86 13.95 -34.66
C LEU A 5 -8.41 12.58 -34.21
N GLN A 6 -7.54 11.59 -34.14
CA GLN A 6 -7.87 10.30 -33.53
C GLN A 6 -8.28 10.53 -32.07
N ALA A 7 -9.50 10.13 -31.75
CA ALA A 7 -9.97 10.07 -30.37
C ALA A 7 -8.98 9.26 -29.49
N PRO A 8 -8.76 9.62 -28.21
CA PRO A 8 -7.84 8.88 -27.34
C PRO A 8 -8.26 7.42 -27.33
N ASP A 9 -7.35 6.57 -27.77
CA ASP A 9 -7.53 5.14 -28.02
C ASP A 9 -8.29 4.46 -26.88
N GLY A 10 -9.39 3.80 -27.18
CA GLY A 10 -10.17 2.98 -26.24
C GLY A 10 -9.30 1.92 -25.53
N ALA A 11 -8.11 1.62 -26.06
CA ALA A 11 -7.08 0.82 -25.43
C ALA A 11 -6.44 1.48 -24.20
N ALA A 12 -6.15 2.78 -24.25
CA ALA A 12 -5.56 3.52 -23.13
C ALA A 12 -6.57 3.66 -21.98
N GLU A 13 -7.84 3.95 -22.31
CA GLU A 13 -8.91 4.02 -21.30
C GLU A 13 -9.18 2.66 -20.67
N ARG A 14 -9.19 1.58 -21.45
CA ARG A 14 -9.31 0.20 -20.95
C ARG A 14 -8.15 -0.16 -20.04
N ALA A 15 -6.92 0.21 -20.38
CA ALA A 15 -5.74 -0.04 -19.56
C ALA A 15 -5.79 0.73 -18.24
N ALA A 16 -6.25 1.99 -18.22
CA ALA A 16 -6.44 2.77 -17.00
C ALA A 16 -7.55 2.19 -16.12
N ARG A 17 -8.65 1.71 -16.71
CA ARG A 17 -9.73 1.03 -15.98
C ARG A 17 -9.24 -0.26 -15.33
N LEU A 18 -8.50 -1.10 -16.05
CA LEU A 18 -7.92 -2.33 -15.51
C LEU A 18 -6.92 -2.04 -14.40
N ALA A 19 -6.10 -0.99 -14.54
CA ALA A 19 -5.18 -0.56 -13.49
C ALA A 19 -5.91 -0.10 -12.22
N PHE A 20 -7.04 0.60 -12.37
CA PHE A 20 -7.87 0.99 -11.23
C PHE A 20 -8.52 -0.23 -10.56
N VAL A 21 -9.06 -1.17 -11.33
CA VAL A 21 -9.62 -2.42 -10.78
C VAL A 21 -8.54 -3.20 -10.04
N ALA A 22 -7.33 -3.33 -10.61
CA ALA A 22 -6.21 -3.98 -9.95
C ALA A 22 -5.84 -3.27 -8.63
N LEU A 23 -5.80 -1.93 -8.62
CA LEU A 23 -5.51 -1.14 -7.42
C LEU A 23 -6.53 -1.42 -6.30
N ILE A 24 -7.82 -1.40 -6.62
CA ILE A 24 -8.90 -1.66 -5.65
C ILE A 24 -8.87 -3.11 -5.16
N ALA A 25 -8.74 -4.08 -6.08
CA ALA A 25 -8.62 -5.50 -5.72
C ALA A 25 -7.42 -5.76 -4.81
N GLY A 26 -6.28 -5.12 -5.11
CA GLY A 26 -5.09 -5.18 -4.27
C GLY A 26 -5.30 -4.57 -2.89
N ALA A 27 -5.97 -3.42 -2.82
CA ALA A 27 -6.32 -2.78 -1.55
C ALA A 27 -7.23 -3.66 -0.68
N LEU A 28 -8.23 -4.30 -1.29
CA LEU A 28 -9.12 -5.26 -0.61
C LEU A 28 -8.37 -6.51 -0.15
N ALA A 29 -7.42 -7.03 -0.94
CA ALA A 29 -6.58 -8.14 -0.52
C ALA A 29 -5.68 -7.77 0.68
N ILE A 30 -5.17 -6.53 0.73
CA ILE A 30 -4.40 -6.04 1.88
C ILE A 30 -5.29 -5.84 3.12
N SER A 31 -6.58 -5.62 2.97
CA SER A 31 -7.52 -5.49 4.10
C SER A 31 -7.56 -6.72 5.01
N PHE A 32 -7.10 -7.89 4.54
CA PHE A 32 -6.89 -9.07 5.38
C PHE A 32 -5.67 -8.96 6.30
N SER A 33 -4.72 -8.07 5.99
CA SER A 33 -3.44 -7.98 6.71
C SER A 33 -3.59 -7.76 8.22
N PRO A 34 -4.43 -6.83 8.70
CA PRO A 34 -4.61 -6.63 10.14
C PRO A 34 -5.12 -7.89 10.85
N ILE A 35 -5.99 -8.67 10.20
CA ILE A 35 -6.53 -9.92 10.75
C ILE A 35 -5.40 -10.95 10.90
N PHE A 36 -4.62 -11.18 9.83
CA PHE A 36 -3.50 -12.12 9.89
C PHE A 36 -2.44 -11.72 10.92
N VAL A 37 -2.09 -10.44 11.00
CA VAL A 37 -1.10 -9.93 11.96
C VAL A 37 -1.60 -10.11 13.40
N ARG A 38 -2.89 -9.85 13.66
CA ARG A 38 -3.49 -9.99 14.99
C ARG A 38 -3.48 -11.45 15.51
N VAL A 39 -3.60 -12.42 14.58
CA VAL A 39 -3.64 -13.85 14.95
C VAL A 39 -2.30 -14.57 14.73
N SER A 40 -1.25 -13.82 14.36
CA SER A 40 0.11 -14.35 14.22
C SER A 40 0.64 -14.84 15.57
N GLU A 41 1.35 -15.97 15.55
CA GLU A 41 2.05 -16.51 16.72
C GLU A 41 3.41 -15.82 16.96
N LEU A 42 3.91 -15.10 15.95
CA LEU A 42 5.21 -14.46 16.01
C LEU A 42 5.10 -13.00 16.41
N GLU A 43 6.17 -12.49 16.96
CA GLU A 43 6.34 -11.08 17.27
C GLU A 43 6.34 -10.20 16.00
N PRO A 44 6.25 -8.86 16.16
CA PRO A 44 5.99 -7.94 15.08
C PRO A 44 6.97 -8.03 13.89
N THR A 45 8.29 -8.01 14.18
CA THR A 45 9.30 -7.94 13.12
C THR A 45 9.46 -9.28 12.42
N ALA A 46 9.38 -10.39 13.15
CA ALA A 46 9.40 -11.75 12.59
C ALA A 46 8.19 -11.98 11.68
N THR A 47 6.99 -11.55 12.08
CA THR A 47 5.78 -11.60 11.24
C THR A 47 5.97 -10.76 9.96
N ALA A 48 6.54 -9.56 10.07
CA ALA A 48 6.83 -8.70 8.93
C ALA A 48 7.86 -9.33 7.97
N PHE A 49 8.91 -9.98 8.52
CA PHE A 49 9.89 -10.72 7.73
C PHE A 49 9.23 -11.86 6.92
N TRP A 50 8.48 -12.74 7.57
CA TRP A 50 7.84 -13.86 6.90
C TRP A 50 6.81 -13.42 5.86
N ARG A 51 6.11 -12.31 6.10
CA ARG A 51 5.19 -11.71 5.13
C ARG A 51 5.87 -11.46 3.78
N VAL A 52 7.06 -10.88 3.76
CA VAL A 52 7.76 -10.55 2.51
C VAL A 52 8.57 -11.73 1.98
N PHE A 53 9.16 -12.54 2.84
CA PHE A 53 10.00 -13.68 2.46
C PHE A 53 9.18 -14.80 1.81
N LEU A 54 8.06 -15.22 2.41
CA LEU A 54 7.18 -16.25 1.86
C LEU A 54 6.42 -15.82 0.60
N ALA A 55 6.40 -14.52 0.29
CA ALA A 55 5.85 -14.02 -0.96
C ALA A 55 6.81 -14.26 -2.14
N LEU A 56 8.13 -14.36 -1.91
CA LEU A 56 9.15 -14.50 -2.96
C LEU A 56 8.93 -15.67 -3.89
N PRO A 57 8.69 -16.93 -3.41
CA PRO A 57 8.45 -18.06 -4.30
C PRO A 57 7.32 -17.81 -5.29
N LEU A 58 6.19 -17.25 -4.81
CA LEU A 58 5.03 -16.97 -5.66
C LEU A 58 5.33 -15.85 -6.67
N LEU A 59 6.05 -14.79 -6.26
CA LEU A 59 6.48 -13.72 -7.15
C LEU A 59 7.44 -14.23 -8.23
N ILE A 60 8.37 -15.13 -7.89
CA ILE A 60 9.32 -15.72 -8.83
C ILE A 60 8.61 -16.64 -9.84
N VAL A 61 7.72 -17.53 -9.38
CA VAL A 61 6.93 -18.40 -10.26
C VAL A 61 6.08 -17.57 -11.23
N TRP A 62 5.45 -16.51 -10.76
CA TRP A 62 4.67 -15.61 -11.63
C TRP A 62 5.54 -14.94 -12.71
N THR A 63 6.82 -14.69 -12.44
CA THR A 63 7.74 -14.14 -13.45
C THR A 63 8.17 -15.18 -14.48
N GLY A 64 8.33 -16.45 -14.10
CA GLY A 64 8.77 -17.55 -14.96
C GLY A 64 7.80 -17.90 -16.09
N GLY A 65 6.50 -17.67 -15.89
CA GLY A 65 5.45 -17.96 -16.88
C GLY A 65 5.35 -17.03 -18.09
N GLN A 66 6.09 -15.90 -18.11
CA GLN A 66 6.05 -14.93 -19.22
C GLN A 66 7.46 -14.66 -19.78
N ARG A 67 7.93 -15.58 -20.57
CA ARG A 67 9.14 -15.42 -21.40
C ARG A 67 8.95 -14.24 -22.37
N GLY A 68 9.47 -13.05 -22.07
CA GLY A 68 9.54 -11.97 -23.04
C GLY A 68 9.47 -10.53 -22.56
N ARG A 69 9.10 -10.25 -21.31
CA ARG A 69 8.98 -8.87 -20.80
C ARG A 69 9.66 -8.57 -19.47
N VAL A 70 10.40 -9.51 -18.92
CA VAL A 70 11.31 -9.23 -17.81
C VAL A 70 12.69 -9.04 -18.44
N ALA A 71 12.90 -7.86 -19.00
CA ALA A 71 14.27 -7.47 -19.29
C ALA A 71 14.87 -6.94 -17.98
N PRO A 72 15.80 -7.67 -17.34
CA PRO A 72 16.78 -6.96 -16.55
C PRO A 72 17.44 -5.94 -17.48
N PRO A 73 17.89 -4.79 -16.98
CA PRO A 73 18.62 -3.85 -17.82
C PRO A 73 19.70 -4.63 -18.57
N ARG A 74 19.71 -4.49 -19.92
CA ARG A 74 20.76 -5.09 -20.77
C ARG A 74 22.09 -4.86 -20.06
N ARG A 75 22.83 -5.93 -19.79
CA ARG A 75 24.14 -6.10 -19.15
C ARG A 75 25.06 -4.84 -19.13
N THR A 76 24.62 -3.73 -18.63
CA THR A 76 25.44 -2.64 -18.16
C THR A 76 25.59 -2.82 -16.66
N ARG A 77 26.81 -2.84 -16.14
CA ARG A 77 27.07 -2.84 -14.70
C ARG A 77 26.19 -1.76 -14.08
N LEU A 78 25.19 -2.16 -13.28
CA LEU A 78 24.33 -1.22 -12.58
C LEU A 78 25.24 -0.31 -11.76
N ARG A 79 25.15 0.99 -11.99
CA ARG A 79 25.90 1.97 -11.18
C ARG A 79 25.34 1.93 -9.76
N VAL A 80 26.16 2.18 -8.76
CA VAL A 80 25.75 2.21 -7.34
C VAL A 80 24.48 3.03 -7.16
N ARG A 81 24.36 4.18 -7.84
CA ARG A 81 23.13 5.00 -7.83
C ARG A 81 21.88 4.27 -8.29
N GLU A 82 21.98 3.41 -9.30
CA GLU A 82 20.84 2.62 -9.80
C GLU A 82 20.46 1.52 -8.80
N LEU A 83 21.45 0.89 -8.16
CA LEU A 83 21.21 -0.09 -7.10
C LEU A 83 20.49 0.56 -5.90
N CYS A 84 20.94 1.75 -5.46
CA CYS A 84 20.26 2.50 -4.39
C CYS A 84 18.82 2.85 -4.77
N LEU A 85 18.58 3.28 -6.02
CA LEU A 85 17.23 3.61 -6.49
C LEU A 85 16.32 2.37 -6.54
N LEU A 86 16.85 1.22 -6.98
CA LEU A 86 16.10 -0.04 -7.02
C LEU A 86 15.83 -0.61 -5.62
N ALA A 87 16.72 -0.37 -4.66
CA ALA A 87 16.55 -0.78 -3.28
C ALA A 87 15.54 0.09 -2.52
N LEU A 88 15.35 1.36 -2.95
CA LEU A 88 14.50 2.34 -2.25
C LEU A 88 13.09 1.84 -1.93
N PRO A 89 12.34 1.20 -2.85
CA PRO A 89 11.03 0.64 -2.50
C PRO A 89 11.12 -0.42 -1.40
N GLY A 90 12.15 -1.27 -1.42
CA GLY A 90 12.34 -2.31 -0.41
C GLY A 90 12.70 -1.74 0.95
N VAL A 91 13.57 -0.73 1.01
CA VAL A 91 13.90 -0.02 2.25
C VAL A 91 12.67 0.69 2.81
N ALA A 92 11.94 1.41 1.95
CA ALA A 92 10.72 2.09 2.35
C ALA A 92 9.66 1.11 2.86
N PHE A 93 9.49 -0.03 2.19
CA PHE A 93 8.52 -1.04 2.61
C PHE A 93 8.93 -1.77 3.88
N ALA A 94 10.23 -2.02 4.08
CA ALA A 94 10.73 -2.58 5.34
C ALA A 94 10.44 -1.63 6.52
N GLY A 95 10.70 -0.33 6.36
CA GLY A 95 10.38 0.67 7.37
C GLY A 95 8.87 0.78 7.64
N ASP A 96 8.04 0.78 6.60
CA ASP A 96 6.58 0.74 6.72
C ASP A 96 6.13 -0.45 7.58
N LEU A 97 6.55 -1.66 7.24
CA LEU A 97 6.17 -2.86 7.98
C LEU A 97 6.71 -2.86 9.40
N PHE A 98 7.97 -2.48 9.61
CA PHE A 98 8.59 -2.44 10.93
C PHE A 98 7.81 -1.50 11.86
N PHE A 99 7.66 -0.24 11.49
CA PHE A 99 6.99 0.75 12.34
C PHE A 99 5.50 0.44 12.52
N TRP A 100 4.81 -0.07 11.50
CA TRP A 100 3.40 -0.44 11.62
C TRP A 100 3.18 -1.59 12.60
N HIS A 101 3.94 -2.68 12.48
CA HIS A 101 3.78 -3.83 13.36
C HIS A 101 4.13 -3.48 14.81
N TRP A 102 5.17 -2.68 15.03
CA TRP A 102 5.53 -2.21 16.36
C TRP A 102 4.54 -1.20 16.93
N SER A 103 3.97 -0.33 16.12
CA SER A 103 3.00 0.66 16.60
C SER A 103 1.81 0.00 17.30
N ILE A 104 1.37 -1.16 16.81
CA ILE A 104 0.26 -1.93 17.39
C ILE A 104 0.55 -2.41 18.83
N GLN A 105 1.82 -2.50 19.22
CA GLN A 105 2.21 -2.86 20.59
C GLN A 105 2.06 -1.68 21.56
N PHE A 106 2.14 -0.46 21.08
CA PHE A 106 2.14 0.76 21.89
C PHE A 106 0.86 1.59 21.77
N THR A 107 0.01 1.29 20.79
CA THR A 107 -1.29 1.94 20.62
C THR A 107 -2.35 0.93 20.17
N SER A 108 -3.61 1.37 20.09
CA SER A 108 -4.65 0.49 19.55
C SER A 108 -4.45 0.20 18.07
N VAL A 109 -4.92 -0.98 17.59
CA VAL A 109 -4.92 -1.32 16.17
C VAL A 109 -5.65 -0.24 15.35
N ALA A 110 -6.70 0.36 15.93
CA ALA A 110 -7.46 1.45 15.34
C ALA A 110 -6.61 2.70 15.14
N ASN A 111 -5.89 3.17 16.18
CA ASN A 111 -4.99 4.31 16.09
C ASN A 111 -3.87 4.03 15.07
N SER A 112 -3.18 2.89 15.21
CA SER A 112 -2.12 2.49 14.28
C SER A 112 -2.59 2.52 12.82
N THR A 113 -3.78 1.97 12.55
CA THR A 113 -4.35 1.94 11.20
C THR A 113 -4.74 3.34 10.74
N LEU A 114 -5.32 4.18 11.60
CA LEU A 114 -5.70 5.55 11.24
C LEU A 114 -4.47 6.37 10.83
N PHE A 115 -3.43 6.40 11.68
CA PHE A 115 -2.24 7.19 11.41
C PHE A 115 -1.46 6.66 10.19
N ALA A 116 -1.36 5.34 9.99
CA ALA A 116 -0.79 4.76 8.78
C ALA A 116 -1.56 5.16 7.51
N ASN A 117 -2.89 5.29 7.59
CA ASN A 117 -3.74 5.75 6.48
C ASN A 117 -3.62 7.25 6.18
N LEU A 118 -2.79 8.02 6.89
CA LEU A 118 -2.41 9.39 6.50
C LEU A 118 -1.38 9.43 5.34
N ALA A 119 -0.87 8.29 4.87
CA ALA A 119 0.06 8.20 3.75
C ALA A 119 -0.35 9.03 2.52
N PRO A 120 -1.64 9.11 2.09
CA PRO A 120 -2.04 9.97 0.97
C PRO A 120 -1.69 11.45 1.16
N ILE A 121 -1.73 11.97 2.38
CA ILE A 121 -1.34 13.36 2.68
C ILE A 121 0.15 13.54 2.36
N PHE A 122 1.00 12.62 2.81
CA PHE A 122 2.44 12.68 2.56
C PHE A 122 2.78 12.46 1.08
N VAL A 123 2.03 11.57 0.36
CA VAL A 123 2.19 11.40 -1.09
C VAL A 123 1.87 12.68 -1.83
N VAL A 124 0.75 13.35 -1.50
CA VAL A 124 0.33 14.60 -2.15
C VAL A 124 1.32 15.72 -1.83
N LEU A 125 1.74 15.84 -0.58
CA LEU A 125 2.72 16.83 -0.14
C LEU A 125 4.08 16.62 -0.85
N ALA A 126 4.59 15.39 -0.88
CA ALA A 126 5.84 15.08 -1.56
C ALA A 126 5.73 15.26 -3.09
N ALA A 127 4.58 14.91 -3.69
CA ALA A 127 4.34 15.12 -5.11
C ALA A 127 4.33 16.63 -5.47
N TRP A 128 3.81 17.46 -4.58
CA TRP A 128 3.86 18.92 -4.74
C TRP A 128 5.27 19.46 -4.53
N LEU A 129 5.95 19.11 -3.43
CA LEU A 129 7.26 19.67 -3.06
C LEU A 129 8.40 19.18 -3.98
N LEU A 130 8.42 17.87 -4.31
CA LEU A 130 9.55 17.26 -5.04
C LEU A 130 9.34 17.26 -6.55
N PHE A 131 8.09 17.21 -7.02
CA PHE A 131 7.78 17.12 -8.44
C PHE A 131 6.99 18.31 -8.98
N GLY A 132 6.70 19.33 -8.15
CA GLY A 132 5.97 20.54 -8.55
C GLY A 132 4.54 20.26 -9.02
N GLN A 133 3.94 19.11 -8.65
CA GLN A 133 2.59 18.75 -9.08
C GLN A 133 1.56 19.67 -8.44
N ARG A 134 0.66 20.20 -9.24
CA ARG A 134 -0.47 21.01 -8.77
C ARG A 134 -1.73 20.17 -8.76
N PHE A 135 -2.53 20.31 -7.72
CA PHE A 135 -3.77 19.57 -7.53
C PHE A 135 -4.97 20.50 -7.63
N SER A 136 -6.06 20.03 -8.24
CA SER A 136 -7.30 20.78 -8.29
C SER A 136 -7.93 20.88 -6.88
N ARG A 137 -8.73 21.94 -6.65
CA ARG A 137 -9.48 22.09 -5.38
C ARG A 137 -10.39 20.89 -5.12
N LEU A 138 -10.98 20.33 -6.18
CA LEU A 138 -11.84 19.13 -6.08
C LEU A 138 -11.05 17.89 -5.66
N PHE A 139 -9.81 17.74 -6.14
CA PHE A 139 -8.93 16.65 -5.71
C PHE A 139 -8.58 16.76 -4.22
N LEU A 140 -8.21 17.97 -3.76
CA LEU A 140 -7.88 18.23 -2.35
C LEU A 140 -9.10 18.06 -1.44
N ALA A 141 -10.28 18.51 -1.88
CA ALA A 141 -11.53 18.23 -1.17
C ALA A 141 -11.80 16.72 -1.07
N GLY A 142 -11.56 15.96 -2.14
CA GLY A 142 -11.67 14.51 -2.14
C GLY A 142 -10.71 13.85 -1.16
N LEU A 143 -9.46 14.31 -1.09
CA LEU A 143 -8.47 13.85 -0.10
C LEU A 143 -8.95 14.12 1.33
N ALA A 144 -9.35 15.36 1.63
CA ALA A 144 -9.82 15.72 2.96
C ALA A 144 -11.06 14.92 3.37
N THR A 145 -12.02 14.74 2.45
CA THR A 145 -13.23 13.94 2.66
C THR A 145 -12.88 12.48 2.94
N ALA A 146 -11.98 11.88 2.15
CA ALA A 146 -11.61 10.47 2.34
C ALA A 146 -10.87 10.25 3.67
N VAL A 147 -9.97 11.15 4.06
CA VAL A 147 -9.27 11.09 5.36
C VAL A 147 -10.25 11.27 6.52
N ALA A 148 -11.16 12.22 6.43
CA ALA A 148 -12.20 12.42 7.45
C ALA A 148 -13.13 11.20 7.57
N GLY A 149 -13.51 10.58 6.45
CA GLY A 149 -14.28 9.35 6.43
C GLY A 149 -13.54 8.17 7.07
N ALA A 150 -12.24 8.02 6.81
CA ALA A 150 -11.39 7.01 7.44
C ALA A 150 -11.27 7.26 8.96
N ALA A 151 -11.10 8.51 9.38
CA ALA A 151 -11.08 8.88 10.78
C ALA A 151 -12.41 8.55 11.49
N LEU A 152 -13.54 8.84 10.85
CA LEU A 152 -14.87 8.51 11.39
C LEU A 152 -15.09 6.99 11.46
N LEU A 153 -14.68 6.24 10.42
CA LEU A 153 -14.82 4.78 10.36
C LEU A 153 -14.07 4.10 11.53
N ILE A 154 -12.87 4.59 11.84
CA ILE A 154 -12.01 4.04 12.88
C ILE A 154 -12.32 4.66 14.25
N GLY A 155 -12.89 5.87 14.27
CA GLY A 155 -13.01 6.76 15.43
C GLY A 155 -13.69 6.17 16.66
N GLY A 156 -14.62 5.21 16.51
CA GLY A 156 -15.26 4.52 17.63
C GLY A 156 -14.31 3.65 18.47
N SER A 157 -13.14 3.30 17.93
CA SER A 157 -12.11 2.50 18.60
C SER A 157 -10.85 3.31 18.92
N LEU A 158 -10.88 4.66 18.70
CA LEU A 158 -9.76 5.53 19.01
C LEU A 158 -9.57 5.65 20.51
N SER A 159 -8.34 5.42 20.96
CA SER A 159 -7.92 5.70 22.32
C SER A 159 -6.98 6.91 22.30
N LEU A 160 -7.41 8.01 22.89
CA LEU A 160 -6.60 9.21 23.03
C LEU A 160 -5.96 9.25 24.41
N GLY A 161 -4.64 9.41 24.46
CA GLY A 161 -3.91 9.51 25.71
C GLY A 161 -2.39 9.55 25.51
N TRP A 162 -1.69 10.09 26.49
CA TRP A 162 -0.22 10.20 26.47
C TRP A 162 0.46 8.83 26.38
N SER A 163 -0.17 7.78 26.92
CA SER A 163 0.32 6.40 26.87
C SER A 163 0.42 5.85 25.43
N HIS A 164 -0.38 6.38 24.48
CA HIS A 164 -0.41 5.92 23.09
C HIS A 164 0.45 6.75 22.14
N LEU A 165 1.03 7.87 22.63
CA LEU A 165 1.76 8.84 21.80
C LEU A 165 2.93 8.20 21.03
N LEU A 166 3.65 7.25 21.66
CA LEU A 166 4.75 6.54 21.00
C LEU A 166 4.24 5.70 19.83
N GLY A 167 3.18 4.92 20.04
CA GLY A 167 2.56 4.09 19.00
C GLY A 167 1.98 4.92 17.86
N ASP A 168 1.30 6.02 18.17
CA ASP A 168 0.73 6.93 17.19
C ASP A 168 1.82 7.63 16.37
N GLY A 169 2.94 7.99 17.01
CA GLY A 169 4.15 8.50 16.36
C GLY A 169 4.76 7.47 15.38
N MET A 170 4.90 6.21 15.83
CA MET A 170 5.38 5.12 14.98
C MET A 170 4.45 4.88 13.77
N ALA A 171 3.13 4.90 13.98
CA ALA A 171 2.16 4.76 12.91
C ALA A 171 2.21 5.94 11.90
N THR A 172 2.52 7.16 12.38
CA THR A 172 2.75 8.30 11.49
C THR A 172 4.03 8.13 10.67
N ILE A 173 5.10 7.60 11.25
CA ILE A 173 6.33 7.24 10.54
C ILE A 173 6.05 6.17 9.49
N THR A 174 5.21 5.17 9.80
CA THR A 174 4.69 4.20 8.82
C THR A 174 4.11 4.89 7.59
N ALA A 175 3.24 5.90 7.80
CA ALA A 175 2.63 6.64 6.69
C ALA A 175 3.67 7.34 5.80
N LEU A 176 4.76 7.87 6.37
CA LEU A 176 5.88 8.46 5.61
C LEU A 176 6.60 7.40 4.77
N PHE A 177 6.93 6.26 5.35
CA PHE A 177 7.58 5.16 4.65
C PHE A 177 6.69 4.59 3.55
N TYR A 178 5.40 4.41 3.79
CA TYR A 178 4.46 3.94 2.78
C TYR A 178 4.28 4.96 1.65
N ALA A 179 4.26 6.25 1.95
CA ALA A 179 4.26 7.30 0.94
C ALA A 179 5.52 7.24 0.05
N ALA A 180 6.70 7.07 0.67
CA ALA A 180 7.97 6.90 -0.06
C ALA A 180 7.93 5.64 -0.96
N TYR A 181 7.40 4.52 -0.46
CA TYR A 181 7.18 3.30 -1.24
C TYR A 181 6.30 3.55 -2.46
N ILE A 182 5.12 4.16 -2.27
CA ILE A 182 4.17 4.47 -3.36
C ILE A 182 4.83 5.33 -4.44
N LEU A 183 5.54 6.38 -4.05
CA LEU A 183 6.23 7.28 -4.97
C LEU A 183 7.37 6.57 -5.70
N ALA A 184 8.15 5.76 -4.99
CA ALA A 184 9.26 5.00 -5.58
C ALA A 184 8.76 3.97 -6.59
N ILE A 185 7.75 3.16 -6.26
CA ILE A 185 7.13 2.20 -7.19
C ILE A 185 6.54 2.93 -8.40
N GLY A 186 5.77 4.01 -8.19
CA GLY A 186 5.18 4.77 -9.28
C GLY A 186 6.23 5.38 -10.23
N HIS A 187 7.36 5.87 -9.69
CA HIS A 187 8.45 6.43 -10.49
C HIS A 187 9.23 5.33 -11.25
N LEU A 188 9.62 4.27 -10.54
CA LEU A 188 10.47 3.22 -11.11
C LEU A 188 9.72 2.31 -12.09
N SER A 189 8.40 2.16 -11.97
CA SER A 189 7.56 1.40 -12.91
C SER A 189 7.54 1.96 -14.34
N ARG A 190 8.04 3.19 -14.54
CA ARG A 190 8.26 3.77 -15.87
C ARG A 190 9.45 3.15 -16.61
N ARG A 191 10.42 2.58 -15.87
CA ARG A 191 11.68 2.02 -16.42
C ARG A 191 11.78 0.51 -16.25
N TYR A 192 11.23 -0.01 -15.14
CA TYR A 192 11.35 -1.40 -14.76
C TYR A 192 9.98 -2.06 -14.70
N SER A 193 9.91 -3.36 -14.99
CA SER A 193 8.65 -4.07 -14.85
C SER A 193 8.23 -4.13 -13.37
N THR A 194 6.93 -4.01 -13.12
CA THR A 194 6.38 -4.08 -11.76
C THR A 194 6.80 -5.36 -11.05
N ARG A 195 6.88 -6.47 -11.77
CA ARG A 195 7.30 -7.78 -11.22
C ARG A 195 8.72 -7.75 -10.69
N TYR A 196 9.64 -7.20 -11.49
CA TYR A 196 11.04 -7.04 -11.08
C TYR A 196 11.15 -6.17 -9.82
N LEU A 197 10.43 -5.05 -9.79
CA LEU A 197 10.39 -4.16 -8.63
C LEU A 197 9.85 -4.87 -7.39
N MET A 198 8.81 -5.68 -7.54
CA MET A 198 8.22 -6.43 -6.41
C MET A 198 9.19 -7.46 -5.84
N ILE A 199 9.92 -8.20 -6.68
CA ILE A 199 10.92 -9.17 -6.24
C ILE A 199 12.07 -8.44 -5.52
N VAL A 200 12.63 -7.39 -6.14
CA VAL A 200 13.73 -6.62 -5.55
C VAL A 200 13.29 -6.00 -4.22
N SER A 201 12.09 -5.42 -4.17
CA SER A 201 11.54 -4.86 -2.93
C SER A 201 11.40 -5.93 -1.84
N ALA A 202 10.85 -7.12 -2.17
CA ALA A 202 10.69 -8.20 -1.21
C ALA A 202 12.03 -8.73 -0.70
N VAL A 203 13.04 -8.88 -1.59
CA VAL A 203 14.40 -9.30 -1.20
C VAL A 203 15.03 -8.28 -0.27
N VAL A 204 15.02 -6.99 -0.64
CA VAL A 204 15.61 -5.92 0.18
C VAL A 204 14.91 -5.81 1.52
N SER A 205 13.56 -5.87 1.55
CA SER A 205 12.80 -5.85 2.80
C SER A 205 13.14 -7.04 3.68
N SER A 206 13.26 -8.24 3.11
CA SER A 206 13.63 -9.45 3.88
C SER A 206 15.03 -9.32 4.47
N LEU A 207 16.00 -8.79 3.71
CA LEU A 207 17.38 -8.57 4.17
C LEU A 207 17.48 -7.53 5.31
N ILE A 208 16.52 -6.63 5.42
CA ILE A 208 16.44 -5.64 6.50
C ILE A 208 15.69 -6.21 7.71
N LEU A 209 14.54 -6.84 7.48
CA LEU A 209 13.66 -7.29 8.56
C LEU A 209 14.20 -8.52 9.29
N LEU A 210 14.92 -9.43 8.60
CA LEU A 210 15.50 -10.62 9.25
C LEU A 210 16.53 -10.23 10.33
N PRO A 211 17.58 -9.44 10.05
CA PRO A 211 18.50 -9.01 11.09
C PRO A 211 17.80 -8.20 12.19
N ALA A 212 16.81 -7.38 11.83
CA ALA A 212 16.05 -6.61 12.82
C ALA A 212 15.30 -7.53 13.81
N ALA A 213 14.65 -8.60 13.33
CA ALA A 213 13.98 -9.59 14.17
C ALA A 213 14.96 -10.34 15.07
N ILE A 214 16.12 -10.74 14.53
CA ILE A 214 17.18 -11.42 15.31
C ILE A 214 17.73 -10.49 16.41
N LEU A 215 18.01 -9.24 16.08
CA LEU A 215 18.52 -8.26 17.04
C LEU A 215 17.48 -7.90 18.10
N ALA A 216 16.20 -7.95 17.78
CA ALA A 216 15.11 -7.78 18.75
C ALA A 216 14.90 -9.02 19.64
N GLY A 217 15.59 -10.13 19.36
CA GLY A 217 15.45 -11.39 20.13
C GLY A 217 14.11 -12.10 19.85
N GLU A 218 13.45 -11.81 18.72
CA GLU A 218 12.16 -12.37 18.39
C GLU A 218 12.27 -13.82 17.93
N SER A 219 11.26 -14.65 18.26
CA SER A 219 11.13 -16.01 17.73
C SER A 219 10.84 -15.97 16.23
N LEU A 220 11.62 -16.70 15.44
CA LEU A 220 11.45 -16.75 13.97
C LEU A 220 10.58 -17.92 13.51
N ILE A 221 10.31 -18.91 14.33
CA ILE A 221 9.66 -20.16 13.93
C ILE A 221 8.31 -20.31 14.63
N PRO A 222 7.18 -20.31 13.89
CA PRO A 222 5.88 -20.63 14.46
C PRO A 222 5.87 -22.03 15.06
N GLN A 223 5.21 -22.20 16.20
CA GLN A 223 5.16 -23.47 16.92
C GLN A 223 4.09 -24.42 16.36
N THR A 224 3.11 -23.90 15.62
CA THR A 224 1.98 -24.68 15.12
C THR A 224 1.85 -24.62 13.60
N VAL A 225 1.19 -25.62 13.02
CA VAL A 225 0.79 -25.62 11.59
C VAL A 225 -0.12 -24.43 11.30
N ARG A 226 -0.99 -24.06 12.25
CA ARG A 226 -1.87 -22.89 12.11
C ARG A 226 -1.05 -21.60 11.96
N GLY A 227 0.01 -21.43 12.77
CA GLY A 227 0.91 -20.28 12.65
C GLY A 227 1.53 -20.16 11.26
N TRP A 228 2.00 -21.28 10.69
CA TRP A 228 2.52 -21.31 9.32
C TRP A 228 1.45 -20.95 8.28
N LEU A 229 0.22 -21.48 8.40
CA LEU A 229 -0.87 -21.16 7.47
C LEU A 229 -1.26 -19.68 7.53
N ILE A 230 -1.23 -19.06 8.71
CA ILE A 230 -1.45 -17.63 8.89
C ILE A 230 -0.38 -16.81 8.17
N LEU A 231 0.90 -17.15 8.33
CA LEU A 231 2.01 -16.46 7.66
C LEU A 231 1.95 -16.64 6.13
N ILE A 232 1.62 -17.84 5.65
CA ILE A 232 1.42 -18.10 4.21
C ILE A 232 0.24 -17.28 3.68
N GLY A 233 -0.89 -17.25 4.40
CA GLY A 233 -2.04 -16.42 4.04
C GLY A 233 -1.67 -14.93 3.95
N LEU A 234 -0.97 -14.41 4.95
CA LEU A 234 -0.47 -13.03 4.97
C LEU A 234 0.47 -12.75 3.77
N ALA A 235 1.41 -13.66 3.52
CA ALA A 235 2.38 -13.51 2.44
C ALA A 235 1.75 -13.63 1.04
N TRP A 236 0.81 -14.54 0.84
CA TRP A 236 0.27 -14.80 -0.50
C TRP A 236 -0.90 -13.88 -0.84
N ILE A 237 -1.83 -13.66 0.10
CA ILE A 237 -3.01 -12.83 -0.12
C ILE A 237 -2.62 -11.36 -0.05
N SER A 238 -2.04 -10.92 1.08
CA SER A 238 -1.79 -9.49 1.29
C SER A 238 -0.52 -9.02 0.57
N GLN A 239 0.58 -9.79 0.62
CA GLN A 239 1.85 -9.34 0.05
C GLN A 239 1.96 -9.69 -1.45
N ALA A 240 1.94 -10.97 -1.82
CA ALA A 240 2.18 -11.36 -3.21
C ALA A 240 1.04 -10.90 -4.13
N ALA A 241 -0.20 -11.17 -3.80
CA ALA A 241 -1.35 -10.74 -4.61
C ALA A 241 -1.67 -9.25 -4.37
N GLY A 242 -1.96 -8.85 -3.13
CA GLY A 242 -2.45 -7.52 -2.80
C GLY A 242 -1.46 -6.43 -3.19
N GLN A 243 -0.23 -6.49 -2.68
CA GLN A 243 0.77 -5.45 -2.94
C GLN A 243 1.20 -5.41 -4.41
N THR A 244 1.22 -6.55 -5.10
CA THR A 244 1.53 -6.59 -6.54
C THR A 244 0.43 -5.94 -7.38
N LEU A 245 -0.84 -6.18 -7.07
CA LEU A 245 -1.97 -5.54 -7.74
C LEU A 245 -1.95 -4.03 -7.53
N ILE A 246 -1.61 -3.55 -6.32
CA ILE A 246 -1.40 -2.13 -6.05
C ILE A 246 -0.27 -1.58 -6.92
N ALA A 247 0.88 -2.26 -6.97
CA ALA A 247 2.02 -1.84 -7.77
C ALA A 247 1.70 -1.79 -9.28
N LEU A 248 0.86 -2.71 -9.79
CA LEU A 248 0.33 -2.67 -11.16
C LEU A 248 -0.56 -1.45 -11.41
N GLY A 249 -1.36 -1.06 -10.43
CA GLY A 249 -2.14 0.16 -10.45
C GLY A 249 -1.25 1.41 -10.51
N LEU A 250 -0.26 1.49 -9.59
CA LEU A 250 0.72 2.58 -9.50
C LEU A 250 1.57 2.74 -10.77
N ALA A 251 1.77 1.67 -11.53
CA ALA A 251 2.51 1.72 -12.79
C ALA A 251 1.78 2.50 -13.90
N ARG A 252 0.46 2.73 -13.77
CA ARG A 252 -0.38 3.36 -14.79
C ARG A 252 -1.22 4.53 -14.30
N LEU A 253 -1.43 4.64 -13.00
CA LEU A 253 -2.23 5.70 -12.39
C LEU A 253 -1.33 6.71 -11.64
N PRO A 254 -1.74 7.98 -11.53
CA PRO A 254 -1.02 8.95 -10.72
C PRO A 254 -0.91 8.48 -9.26
N ALA A 255 0.30 8.58 -8.68
CA ALA A 255 0.58 8.12 -7.32
C ALA A 255 -0.34 8.79 -6.27
N ALA A 256 -0.59 10.10 -6.42
CA ALA A 256 -1.48 10.85 -5.54
C ALA A 256 -2.93 10.33 -5.57
N PHE A 257 -3.47 10.06 -6.76
CA PHE A 257 -4.81 9.48 -6.87
C PHE A 257 -4.85 8.04 -6.35
N SER A 258 -3.83 7.24 -6.67
CA SER A 258 -3.74 5.86 -6.20
C SER A 258 -3.69 5.80 -4.68
N SER A 259 -2.90 6.65 -4.02
CA SER A 259 -2.81 6.67 -2.55
C SER A 259 -4.15 7.00 -1.87
N ILE A 260 -4.93 7.94 -2.39
CA ILE A 260 -6.29 8.22 -1.87
C ILE A 260 -7.20 7.00 -2.07
N SER A 261 -7.08 6.31 -3.22
CA SER A 261 -7.90 5.12 -3.50
C SER A 261 -7.60 3.96 -2.54
N LEU A 262 -6.37 3.91 -1.98
CA LEU A 262 -5.99 2.90 -0.97
C LEU A 262 -6.71 3.10 0.37
N LEU A 263 -7.33 4.25 0.63
CA LEU A 263 -8.20 4.45 1.81
C LEU A 263 -9.45 3.54 1.81
N ILE A 264 -9.68 2.79 0.74
CA ILE A 264 -10.67 1.69 0.76
C ILE A 264 -10.24 0.53 1.66
N GLN A 265 -8.94 0.41 2.03
CA GLN A 265 -8.43 -0.68 2.88
C GLN A 265 -9.13 -0.74 4.25
N PRO A 266 -9.25 0.35 5.03
CA PRO A 266 -10.00 0.29 6.29
C PRO A 266 -11.48 -0.05 6.10
N VAL A 267 -12.11 0.36 4.99
CA VAL A 267 -13.48 -0.04 4.66
C VAL A 267 -13.56 -1.55 4.42
N GLY A 268 -12.62 -2.09 3.63
CA GLY A 268 -12.50 -3.53 3.40
C GLY A 268 -12.21 -4.31 4.69
N ALA A 269 -11.35 -3.80 5.56
CA ALA A 269 -11.03 -4.44 6.85
C ALA A 269 -12.25 -4.49 7.78
N ALA A 270 -13.04 -3.42 7.86
CA ALA A 270 -14.28 -3.39 8.64
C ALA A 270 -15.31 -4.38 8.08
N ALA A 271 -15.48 -4.44 6.75
CA ALA A 271 -16.36 -5.40 6.11
C ALA A 271 -15.93 -6.86 6.35
N LEU A 272 -14.61 -7.14 6.32
CA LEU A 272 -14.07 -8.46 6.62
C LEU A 272 -14.23 -8.85 8.08
N ALA A 273 -14.06 -7.92 9.01
CA ALA A 273 -14.31 -8.16 10.44
C ALA A 273 -15.79 -8.52 10.68
N TRP A 274 -16.70 -7.82 10.03
CA TRP A 274 -18.11 -8.16 10.08
C TRP A 274 -18.42 -9.55 9.50
N LEU A 275 -17.88 -9.87 8.32
CA LEU A 275 -18.17 -11.14 7.63
C LEU A 275 -17.51 -12.35 8.29
N LEU A 276 -16.26 -12.21 8.77
CA LEU A 276 -15.44 -13.34 9.22
C LEU A 276 -15.42 -13.50 10.73
N LEU A 277 -15.58 -12.41 11.47
CA LEU A 277 -15.52 -12.41 12.93
C LEU A 277 -16.90 -12.17 13.56
N ALA A 278 -17.96 -12.03 12.75
CA ALA A 278 -19.32 -11.69 13.19
C ALA A 278 -19.38 -10.42 14.08
N GLU A 279 -18.41 -9.50 13.91
CA GLU A 279 -18.40 -8.22 14.59
C GLU A 279 -19.47 -7.30 13.99
N GLY A 280 -20.40 -6.79 14.81
CA GLY A 280 -21.44 -5.87 14.33
C GLY A 280 -20.85 -4.56 13.79
N LEU A 281 -21.25 -4.14 12.59
CA LEU A 281 -20.89 -2.84 12.05
C LEU A 281 -21.66 -1.73 12.78
N ALA A 282 -20.95 -0.85 13.47
CA ALA A 282 -21.54 0.33 14.08
C ALA A 282 -21.93 1.37 13.01
N LEU A 283 -22.94 2.19 13.29
CA LEU A 283 -23.43 3.21 12.36
C LEU A 283 -22.31 4.16 11.88
N HIS A 284 -21.42 4.59 12.78
CA HIS A 284 -20.30 5.46 12.43
C HIS A 284 -19.32 4.80 11.44
N GLN A 285 -19.16 3.47 11.49
CA GLN A 285 -18.30 2.72 10.55
C GLN A 285 -18.94 2.68 9.16
N ILE A 286 -20.25 2.48 9.07
CA ILE A 286 -20.99 2.50 7.80
C ILE A 286 -20.91 3.90 7.18
N VAL A 287 -21.22 4.94 7.95
CA VAL A 287 -21.18 6.33 7.50
C VAL A 287 -19.76 6.73 7.09
N GLY A 288 -18.76 6.40 7.92
CA GLY A 288 -17.34 6.66 7.61
C GLY A 288 -16.91 6.00 6.31
N GLY A 289 -17.29 4.73 6.10
CA GLY A 289 -17.00 3.99 4.86
C GLY A 289 -17.62 4.65 3.63
N LEU A 290 -18.87 5.11 3.71
CA LEU A 290 -19.53 5.83 2.61
C LEU A 290 -18.84 7.17 2.31
N ILE A 291 -18.39 7.89 3.34
CA ILE A 291 -17.63 9.14 3.19
C ILE A 291 -16.27 8.87 2.52
N VAL A 292 -15.57 7.78 2.88
CA VAL A 292 -14.33 7.37 2.19
C VAL A 292 -14.58 7.16 0.71
N LEU A 293 -15.60 6.37 0.35
CA LEU A 293 -15.93 6.08 -1.05
C LEU A 293 -16.28 7.35 -1.83
N TYR A 294 -17.03 8.27 -1.21
CA TYR A 294 -17.36 9.55 -1.81
C TYR A 294 -16.10 10.43 -2.00
N GLY A 295 -15.20 10.46 -1.02
CA GLY A 295 -13.91 11.17 -1.12
C GLY A 295 -13.03 10.65 -2.26
N ILE A 296 -12.93 9.31 -2.44
CA ILE A 296 -12.24 8.68 -3.57
C ILE A 296 -12.88 9.10 -4.91
N PHE A 297 -14.21 9.12 -4.98
CA PHE A 297 -14.94 9.55 -6.16
C PHE A 297 -14.66 11.03 -6.52
N LEU A 298 -14.65 11.93 -5.54
CA LEU A 298 -14.29 13.34 -5.73
C LEU A 298 -12.85 13.50 -6.23
N ALA A 299 -11.90 12.80 -5.59
CA ALA A 299 -10.49 12.81 -5.98
C ALA A 299 -10.31 12.31 -7.41
N ARG A 300 -11.04 11.27 -7.82
CA ARG A 300 -11.03 10.75 -9.20
C ARG A 300 -11.52 11.79 -10.20
N ARG A 301 -12.59 12.52 -9.88
CA ARG A 301 -13.09 13.60 -10.73
C ARG A 301 -12.08 14.75 -10.82
N GLY A 302 -11.48 15.12 -9.69
CA GLY A 302 -10.49 16.18 -9.63
C GLY A 302 -9.13 15.84 -10.24
N SER A 303 -8.85 14.54 -10.48
CA SER A 303 -7.62 14.08 -11.15
C SER A 303 -7.69 14.14 -12.67
N ARG A 304 -8.85 14.33 -13.26
CA ARG A 304 -8.98 14.49 -14.72
C ARG A 304 -8.44 15.85 -15.13
N PRO A 305 -7.67 15.95 -16.24
CA PRO A 305 -7.29 17.24 -16.77
C PRO A 305 -8.56 18.05 -17.03
N THR A 306 -8.67 19.24 -16.46
CA THR A 306 -9.69 20.20 -16.87
C THR A 306 -9.44 20.47 -18.34
N ARG A 307 -10.35 20.06 -19.25
CA ARG A 307 -10.37 20.58 -20.60
C ARG A 307 -10.42 22.10 -20.44
N SER A 308 -9.35 22.79 -20.89
CA SER A 308 -9.39 24.23 -21.06
C SER A 308 -10.63 24.53 -21.93
N ARG A 309 -11.57 25.25 -21.38
CA ARG A 309 -12.57 25.95 -22.17
C ARG A 309 -11.80 27.13 -22.77
N ASP A 310 -11.26 26.94 -23.95
CA ASP A 310 -10.94 28.01 -24.88
C ASP A 310 -12.20 28.32 -25.66
#